data_0cad7beaaaa55ae135312085467d3aa4
#
_entry.id   0cad7beaaaa55ae135312085467d3aa4
#
_cell.length_a   1.000
_cell.length_b   1.000
_cell.length_c   1.000
_cell.angle_alpha   90.00
_cell.angle_beta   90.00
_cell.angle_gamma   90.00
#
_symmetry.space_group_name_H-M   'P 1'
#
loop_
_entity.id
_entity.type
_entity.pdbx_description
1 polymer ?
#
loop_
_entity_poly.entity_id
_entity_poly.type
_entity_poly.pdbx_seq_one_letter_code
_entity_poly.pdbx_strand_id
1 'polypeptide(L)'
;TFKPVEVPTIEGSYPCPTEIRTDDPEGCPAFYGRVIRGVKNGPSPDWMQARLKGIGLRPISALVDITNYFTFGLNRPLHVFDAAKVRGNLHIRPAREGETLLALDGKTYTLTPGQMVISDDHGPESLAGIMGGEASGCTPDTTDVFLESAYWDPITIAATGRALKINSDARYRFERGVDPAFTLPGLDMATQM
;
A
#
# COMPACT_ATOMS: atom_id res chain seq x y z
N THR A 1 -7.56 24.78 -19.30
CA THR A 1 -8.40 24.89 -18.07
C THR A 1 -8.14 23.70 -17.17
N PHE A 2 -7.77 23.94 -15.92
CA PHE A 2 -7.63 22.88 -14.93
C PHE A 2 -8.99 22.21 -14.70
N LYS A 3 -9.03 20.90 -14.76
CA LYS A 3 -10.20 20.09 -14.40
C LYS A 3 -9.87 19.37 -13.10
N PRO A 4 -10.56 19.67 -12.00
CA PRO A 4 -10.41 18.91 -10.76
C PRO A 4 -10.70 17.41 -11.02
N VAL A 5 -10.01 16.54 -10.29
CA VAL A 5 -10.33 15.11 -10.29
C VAL A 5 -11.63 14.95 -9.51
N GLU A 6 -12.63 14.33 -10.12
CA GLU A 6 -13.87 13.96 -9.42
C GLU A 6 -13.58 12.73 -8.56
N VAL A 7 -13.87 12.85 -7.28
CA VAL A 7 -13.69 11.78 -6.31
C VAL A 7 -15.06 11.22 -5.94
N PRO A 8 -15.33 9.94 -6.19
CA PRO A 8 -16.55 9.31 -5.72
C PRO A 8 -16.54 9.20 -4.19
N THR A 9 -17.70 9.23 -3.57
CA THR A 9 -17.86 8.78 -2.19
C THR A 9 -18.31 7.32 -2.23
N ILE A 10 -17.53 6.44 -1.63
CA ILE A 10 -17.85 5.01 -1.58
C ILE A 10 -18.24 4.63 -0.16
N GLU A 11 -19.52 4.41 0.06
CA GLU A 11 -20.02 3.89 1.33
C GLU A 11 -19.76 2.38 1.43
N GLY A 12 -19.37 1.93 2.63
CA GLY A 12 -19.21 0.51 2.90
C GLY A 12 -20.56 -0.20 2.97
N SER A 13 -20.68 -1.37 2.37
CA SER A 13 -21.89 -2.21 2.41
C SER A 13 -21.89 -3.23 3.55
N TYR A 14 -20.76 -3.37 4.27
CA TYR A 14 -20.60 -4.25 5.42
C TYR A 14 -19.51 -3.71 6.37
N PRO A 15 -19.53 -4.09 7.66
CA PRO A 15 -18.45 -3.74 8.58
C PRO A 15 -17.10 -4.31 8.10
N CYS A 16 -16.03 -3.53 8.25
CA CYS A 16 -14.68 -4.01 7.92
C CYS A 16 -14.33 -5.17 8.89
N PRO A 17 -13.97 -6.35 8.37
CA PRO A 17 -13.65 -7.50 9.24
C PRO A 17 -12.26 -7.38 9.87
N THR A 18 -11.42 -6.46 9.38
CA THR A 18 -10.06 -6.24 9.87
C THR A 18 -10.01 -4.92 10.62
N GLU A 19 -9.66 -4.97 11.89
CA GLU A 19 -9.40 -3.77 12.69
C GLU A 19 -8.00 -3.25 12.39
N ILE A 20 -7.84 -1.92 12.48
CA ILE A 20 -6.57 -1.24 12.29
C ILE A 20 -6.21 -0.54 13.59
N ARG A 21 -5.00 -0.80 14.07
CA ARG A 21 -4.44 -0.12 15.23
C ARG A 21 -3.11 0.54 14.87
N THR A 22 -2.91 1.76 15.33
CA THR A 22 -1.66 2.49 15.16
C THR A 22 -1.06 2.78 16.54
N ASP A 23 0.19 2.33 16.77
CA ASP A 23 0.94 2.61 18.00
C ASP A 23 1.80 3.87 17.90
N ASP A 24 2.03 4.37 16.68
CA ASP A 24 2.83 5.56 16.41
C ASP A 24 2.07 6.52 15.49
N PRO A 25 1.22 7.39 16.06
CA PRO A 25 0.46 8.36 15.27
C PRO A 25 1.33 9.50 14.67
N GLU A 26 2.57 9.68 15.13
CA GLU A 26 3.52 10.62 14.51
C GLU A 26 4.15 10.00 13.26
N GLY A 27 4.54 8.73 13.33
CA GLY A 27 5.06 7.98 12.19
C GLY A 27 4.01 7.67 11.12
N CYS A 28 2.75 7.47 11.55
CA CYS A 28 1.60 7.25 10.67
C CYS A 28 0.41 8.13 11.05
N PRO A 29 0.38 9.40 10.62
CA PRO A 29 -0.69 10.33 10.97
C PRO A 29 -2.05 9.98 10.38
N ALA A 30 -2.10 9.23 9.28
CA ALA A 30 -3.34 8.77 8.68
C ALA A 30 -3.17 7.40 8.03
N PHE A 31 -4.09 6.50 8.32
CA PHE A 31 -4.18 5.19 7.70
C PHE A 31 -5.64 4.84 7.43
N TYR A 32 -5.95 4.60 6.17
CA TYR A 32 -7.26 4.15 5.73
C TYR A 32 -7.13 2.80 5.04
N GLY A 33 -8.04 1.90 5.34
CA GLY A 33 -8.09 0.59 4.73
C GLY A 33 -9.51 0.21 4.34
N ARG A 34 -9.62 -0.59 3.29
CA ARG A 34 -10.91 -1.11 2.83
C ARG A 34 -10.78 -2.55 2.40
N VAL A 35 -11.65 -3.41 2.92
CA VAL A 35 -11.80 -4.76 2.38
C VAL A 35 -12.74 -4.71 1.19
N ILE A 36 -12.31 -5.26 0.07
CA ILE A 36 -13.09 -5.37 -1.17
C ILE A 36 -13.16 -6.84 -1.53
N ARG A 37 -14.37 -7.35 -1.70
CA ARG A 37 -14.64 -8.77 -1.96
C ARG A 37 -15.03 -9.02 -3.40
N GLY A 38 -14.73 -10.22 -3.90
CA GLY A 38 -15.12 -10.66 -5.22
C GLY A 38 -14.35 -10.00 -6.36
N VAL A 39 -13.12 -9.52 -6.10
CA VAL A 39 -12.27 -8.96 -7.15
C VAL A 39 -11.80 -10.04 -8.12
N LYS A 40 -11.46 -9.64 -9.34
CA LYS A 40 -10.85 -10.50 -10.36
C LYS A 40 -9.47 -9.97 -10.72
N ASN A 41 -8.43 -10.62 -10.23
CA ASN A 41 -7.05 -10.20 -10.46
C ASN A 41 -6.49 -10.75 -11.78
N GLY A 42 -7.11 -10.35 -12.89
CA GLY A 42 -6.65 -10.64 -14.25
C GLY A 42 -5.79 -9.50 -14.85
N PRO A 43 -5.67 -9.46 -16.18
CA PRO A 43 -5.09 -8.32 -16.88
C PRO A 43 -5.84 -7.03 -16.60
N SER A 44 -5.13 -5.92 -16.43
CA SER A 44 -5.75 -4.60 -16.32
C SER A 44 -6.32 -4.13 -17.67
N PRO A 45 -7.27 -3.18 -17.69
CA PRO A 45 -7.84 -2.67 -18.92
C PRO A 45 -6.79 -2.09 -19.89
N ASP A 46 -7.00 -2.22 -21.19
CA ASP A 46 -6.04 -1.79 -22.24
C ASP A 46 -5.60 -0.33 -22.09
N TRP A 47 -6.52 0.55 -21.72
CA TRP A 47 -6.19 1.98 -21.51
C TRP A 47 -5.20 2.18 -20.36
N MET A 48 -5.31 1.40 -19.30
CA MET A 48 -4.39 1.45 -18.15
C MET A 48 -3.03 0.86 -18.53
N GLN A 49 -3.04 -0.29 -19.20
CA GLN A 49 -1.80 -0.89 -19.70
C GLN A 49 -1.04 0.05 -20.64
N ALA A 50 -1.77 0.74 -21.55
CA ALA A 50 -1.16 1.70 -22.47
C ALA A 50 -0.49 2.85 -21.74
N ARG A 51 -1.12 3.39 -20.68
CA ARG A 51 -0.54 4.46 -19.85
C ARG A 51 0.70 4.00 -19.08
N LEU A 52 0.64 2.82 -18.46
CA LEU A 52 1.78 2.25 -17.73
C LEU A 52 2.96 1.99 -18.67
N LYS A 53 2.71 1.38 -19.84
CA LYS A 53 3.73 1.17 -20.88
C LYS A 53 4.34 2.50 -21.36
N GLY A 54 3.51 3.53 -21.51
CA GLY A 54 3.94 4.87 -21.94
C GLY A 54 4.95 5.55 -21.00
N ILE A 55 4.99 5.15 -19.72
CA ILE A 55 5.99 5.61 -18.75
C ILE A 55 7.07 4.57 -18.44
N GLY A 56 7.16 3.51 -19.25
CA GLY A 56 8.18 2.47 -19.15
C GLY A 56 7.90 1.35 -18.16
N LEU A 57 6.68 1.28 -17.58
CA LEU A 57 6.28 0.20 -16.70
C LEU A 57 5.72 -1.00 -17.49
N ARG A 58 5.96 -2.18 -16.99
CA ARG A 58 5.34 -3.41 -17.48
C ARG A 58 4.06 -3.68 -16.69
N PRO A 59 2.89 -3.79 -17.33
CA PRO A 59 1.67 -4.26 -16.68
C PRO A 59 1.88 -5.66 -16.08
N ILE A 60 1.31 -5.90 -14.92
CA ILE A 60 1.46 -7.15 -14.16
C ILE A 60 0.10 -7.82 -13.96
N SER A 61 -0.79 -7.20 -13.21
CA SER A 61 -2.15 -7.64 -12.94
C SER A 61 -3.02 -6.44 -12.59
N ALA A 62 -4.33 -6.58 -12.65
CA ALA A 62 -5.25 -5.47 -12.38
C ALA A 62 -4.97 -4.78 -11.04
N LEU A 63 -4.81 -5.54 -9.97
CA LEU A 63 -4.55 -4.98 -8.63
C LEU A 63 -3.23 -4.21 -8.57
N VAL A 64 -2.14 -4.79 -9.07
CA VAL A 64 -0.83 -4.12 -9.09
C VAL A 64 -0.83 -2.92 -10.03
N ASP A 65 -1.49 -3.02 -11.17
CA ASP A 65 -1.56 -1.94 -12.16
C ASP A 65 -2.39 -0.75 -11.65
N ILE A 66 -3.46 -1.00 -10.88
CA ILE A 66 -4.21 0.05 -10.18
C ILE A 66 -3.29 0.78 -9.19
N THR A 67 -2.58 0.07 -8.31
CA THR A 67 -1.67 0.72 -7.36
C THR A 67 -0.57 1.51 -8.05
N ASN A 68 -0.01 1.00 -9.15
CA ASN A 68 0.94 1.72 -9.99
C ASN A 68 0.32 2.96 -10.65
N TYR A 69 -0.89 2.85 -11.16
CA TYR A 69 -1.59 3.99 -11.78
C TYR A 69 -1.78 5.14 -10.77
N PHE A 70 -2.15 4.84 -9.52
CA PHE A 70 -2.25 5.84 -8.46
C PHE A 70 -0.89 6.41 -8.07
N THR A 71 0.11 5.55 -7.92
CA THR A 71 1.48 5.94 -7.57
C THR A 71 2.05 6.93 -8.57
N PHE A 72 1.99 6.63 -9.86
CA PHE A 72 2.62 7.42 -10.91
C PHE A 72 1.73 8.54 -11.45
N GLY A 73 0.43 8.32 -11.55
CA GLY A 73 -0.51 9.28 -12.11
C GLY A 73 -1.03 10.32 -11.12
N LEU A 74 -1.16 9.94 -9.86
CA LEU A 74 -1.81 10.76 -8.83
C LEU A 74 -0.90 11.06 -7.63
N ASN A 75 0.37 10.66 -7.68
CA ASN A 75 1.32 10.78 -6.56
C ASN A 75 0.78 10.20 -5.24
N ARG A 76 -0.02 9.12 -5.34
CA ARG A 76 -0.64 8.44 -4.21
C ARG A 76 -0.26 6.96 -4.23
N PRO A 77 0.87 6.57 -3.60
CA PRO A 77 1.16 5.15 -3.45
C PRO A 77 0.08 4.47 -2.61
N LEU A 78 -0.41 3.36 -3.12
CA LEU A 78 -1.35 2.45 -2.48
C LEU A 78 -0.69 1.10 -2.33
N HIS A 79 -1.15 0.32 -1.35
CA HIS A 79 -0.77 -1.08 -1.24
C HIS A 79 -2.03 -1.96 -1.18
N VAL A 80 -1.90 -3.18 -1.69
CA VAL A 80 -2.99 -4.16 -1.70
C VAL A 80 -2.49 -5.47 -1.16
N PHE A 81 -3.18 -5.96 -0.12
CA PHE A 81 -2.94 -7.26 0.50
C PHE A 81 -4.00 -8.24 0.02
N ASP A 82 -3.63 -9.49 -0.15
CA ASP A 82 -4.59 -10.59 -0.22
C ASP A 82 -5.23 -10.75 1.17
N ALA A 83 -6.52 -10.43 1.28
CA ALA A 83 -7.21 -10.43 2.57
C ALA A 83 -7.28 -11.82 3.21
N ALA A 84 -7.25 -12.90 2.42
CA ALA A 84 -7.24 -14.25 2.93
C ALA A 84 -5.90 -14.66 3.58
N LYS A 85 -4.84 -13.91 3.28
CA LYS A 85 -3.50 -14.15 3.83
C LYS A 85 -3.18 -13.29 5.05
N VAL A 86 -3.91 -12.19 5.26
CA VAL A 86 -3.81 -11.37 6.48
C VAL A 86 -4.45 -12.13 7.64
N ARG A 87 -3.72 -12.29 8.72
CA ARG A 87 -4.15 -13.07 9.88
C ARG A 87 -4.50 -12.17 11.05
N GLY A 88 -5.78 -12.09 11.35
CA GLY A 88 -6.30 -11.21 12.41
C GLY A 88 -6.38 -9.76 11.99
N ASN A 89 -5.85 -8.87 12.82
CA ASN A 89 -5.93 -7.43 12.65
C ASN A 89 -4.62 -6.85 12.10
N LEU A 90 -4.69 -5.64 11.54
CA LEU A 90 -3.50 -4.92 11.10
C LEU A 90 -3.03 -3.93 12.16
N HIS A 91 -1.75 -3.98 12.43
CA HIS A 91 -1.09 -3.18 13.44
C HIS A 91 0.06 -2.38 12.83
N ILE A 92 -0.09 -1.07 12.81
CA ILE A 92 0.91 -0.13 12.35
C ILE A 92 1.76 0.26 13.55
N ARG A 93 3.03 -0.08 13.52
CA ARG A 93 3.93 0.07 14.65
C ARG A 93 5.40 0.17 14.22
N PRO A 94 6.28 0.66 15.10
CA PRO A 94 7.72 0.43 14.94
C PRO A 94 8.03 -1.08 14.92
N ALA A 95 8.99 -1.48 14.11
CA ALA A 95 9.52 -2.84 14.12
C ALA A 95 10.19 -3.15 15.47
N ARG A 96 10.22 -4.42 15.84
CA ARG A 96 11.01 -4.90 16.96
C ARG A 96 12.40 -5.29 16.48
N GLU A 97 13.38 -5.24 17.39
CA GLU A 97 14.75 -5.64 17.08
C GLU A 97 14.80 -7.08 16.57
N GLY A 98 15.42 -7.27 15.40
CA GLY A 98 15.60 -8.58 14.80
C GLY A 98 14.37 -9.18 14.10
N GLU A 99 13.25 -8.48 14.04
CA GLU A 99 12.14 -8.93 13.18
C GLU A 99 12.62 -9.01 11.73
N THR A 100 12.05 -9.92 10.96
CA THR A 100 12.40 -10.11 9.55
C THR A 100 11.19 -9.97 8.65
N LEU A 101 11.41 -9.46 7.44
CA LEU A 101 10.41 -9.40 6.39
C LEU A 101 11.01 -9.94 5.09
N LEU A 102 10.40 -10.97 4.51
CA LEU A 102 10.62 -11.34 3.11
C LEU A 102 9.79 -10.39 2.25
N ALA A 103 10.45 -9.48 1.55
CA ALA A 103 9.81 -8.43 0.78
C ALA A 103 9.57 -8.85 -0.69
N LEU A 104 8.71 -8.10 -1.38
CA LEU A 104 8.31 -8.36 -2.79
C LEU A 104 9.48 -8.30 -3.80
N ASP A 105 10.66 -7.83 -3.41
CA ASP A 105 11.88 -7.93 -4.22
C ASP A 105 12.64 -9.26 -4.03
N GLY A 106 12.07 -10.20 -3.27
CA GLY A 106 12.64 -11.51 -2.97
C GLY A 106 13.76 -11.51 -1.93
N LYS A 107 14.00 -10.37 -1.24
CA LYS A 107 15.02 -10.26 -0.20
C LYS A 107 14.41 -10.30 1.18
N THR A 108 15.14 -10.90 2.12
CA THR A 108 14.79 -10.84 3.54
C THR A 108 15.53 -9.68 4.18
N TYR A 109 14.78 -8.79 4.80
CA TYR A 109 15.30 -7.66 5.57
C TYR A 109 15.19 -7.94 7.06
N THR A 110 16.29 -7.72 7.77
CA THR A 110 16.28 -7.70 9.24
C THR A 110 16.00 -6.28 9.70
N LEU A 111 14.99 -6.13 10.53
CA LEU A 111 14.43 -4.84 10.94
C LEU A 111 14.96 -4.43 12.30
N THR A 112 14.97 -3.12 12.53
CA THR A 112 15.38 -2.51 13.79
C THR A 112 14.31 -1.52 14.27
N PRO A 113 14.25 -1.19 15.57
CA PRO A 113 13.39 -0.14 16.10
C PRO A 113 13.58 1.18 15.35
N GLY A 114 12.48 1.91 15.12
CA GLY A 114 12.47 3.14 14.31
C GLY A 114 12.10 2.93 12.83
N GLN A 115 12.04 1.69 12.39
CA GLN A 115 11.48 1.35 11.07
C GLN A 115 10.01 0.97 11.24
N MET A 116 9.13 1.64 10.51
CA MET A 116 7.69 1.37 10.60
C MET A 116 7.30 0.15 9.79
N VAL A 117 6.45 -0.67 10.36
CA VAL A 117 5.86 -1.84 9.72
C VAL A 117 4.34 -1.82 9.81
N ILE A 118 3.72 -2.43 8.82
CA ILE A 118 2.35 -2.92 8.94
C ILE A 118 2.49 -4.40 9.26
N SER A 119 1.99 -4.81 10.41
CA SER A 119 2.04 -6.21 10.86
C SER A 119 0.65 -6.76 11.03
N ASP A 120 0.51 -8.05 10.90
CA ASP A 120 -0.66 -8.80 11.37
C ASP A 120 -0.36 -9.49 12.71
N ASP A 121 -1.20 -10.46 13.12
CA ASP A 121 -1.00 -11.20 14.38
C ASP A 121 0.24 -12.11 14.36
N HIS A 122 0.83 -12.37 13.19
CA HIS A 122 2.01 -13.23 13.03
C HIS A 122 3.31 -12.46 12.91
N GLY A 123 3.29 -11.26 12.35
CA GLY A 123 4.50 -10.46 12.17
C GLY A 123 4.40 -9.39 11.09
N PRO A 124 5.54 -8.84 10.66
CA PRO A 124 5.57 -7.82 9.63
C PRO A 124 5.08 -8.35 8.27
N GLU A 125 4.10 -7.66 7.69
CA GLU A 125 3.54 -7.90 6.37
C GLU A 125 3.99 -6.86 5.33
N SER A 126 4.51 -5.71 5.82
CA SER A 126 4.99 -4.63 4.95
C SER A 126 5.97 -3.73 5.69
N LEU A 127 7.01 -3.26 5.00
CA LEU A 127 7.73 -2.03 5.35
C LEU A 127 6.86 -0.85 4.98
N ALA A 128 6.32 -0.17 5.97
CA ALA A 128 5.35 0.90 5.83
C ALA A 128 5.83 1.99 4.85
N GLY A 129 5.06 2.26 3.82
CA GLY A 129 5.36 3.27 2.81
C GLY A 129 6.57 2.97 1.91
N ILE A 130 7.15 1.78 1.99
CA ILE A 130 8.37 1.42 1.23
C ILE A 130 8.14 0.19 0.35
N MET A 131 7.78 -0.95 0.95
CA MET A 131 7.67 -2.20 0.20
C MET A 131 6.83 -3.24 0.96
N GLY A 132 5.90 -3.88 0.26
CA GLY A 132 5.11 -4.98 0.80
C GLY A 132 5.93 -6.26 1.00
N GLY A 133 5.41 -7.15 1.83
CA GLY A 133 5.93 -8.49 2.02
C GLY A 133 5.34 -9.49 1.01
N GLU A 134 6.05 -10.58 0.78
CA GLU A 134 5.58 -11.65 -0.11
C GLU A 134 4.42 -12.45 0.49
N ALA A 135 4.40 -12.60 1.82
CA ALA A 135 3.43 -13.46 2.50
C ALA A 135 1.98 -13.07 2.20
N SER A 136 1.68 -11.78 2.26
CA SER A 136 0.34 -11.23 1.98
C SER A 136 0.15 -10.73 0.54
N GLY A 137 1.09 -11.03 -0.37
CA GLY A 137 1.04 -10.61 -1.76
C GLY A 137 -0.14 -11.22 -2.52
N CYS A 138 -0.77 -10.41 -3.40
CA CYS A 138 -1.86 -10.86 -4.26
C CYS A 138 -1.37 -11.81 -5.37
N THR A 139 -2.19 -12.80 -5.70
CA THR A 139 -1.97 -13.76 -6.78
C THR A 139 -3.11 -13.67 -7.81
N PRO A 140 -3.03 -14.32 -8.97
CA PRO A 140 -4.16 -14.39 -9.91
C PRO A 140 -5.45 -14.94 -9.30
N ASP A 141 -5.35 -15.76 -8.26
CA ASP A 141 -6.48 -16.40 -7.59
C ASP A 141 -7.04 -15.56 -6.43
N THR A 142 -6.45 -14.39 -6.13
CA THR A 142 -6.94 -13.49 -5.08
C THR A 142 -8.31 -12.95 -5.44
N THR A 143 -9.28 -13.14 -4.54
CA THR A 143 -10.67 -12.71 -4.70
C THR A 143 -11.10 -11.63 -3.72
N ASP A 144 -10.44 -11.57 -2.57
CA ASP A 144 -10.71 -10.59 -1.53
C ASP A 144 -9.43 -9.85 -1.18
N VAL A 145 -9.49 -8.54 -1.12
CA VAL A 145 -8.32 -7.70 -0.87
C VAL A 145 -8.55 -6.73 0.27
N PHE A 146 -7.48 -6.41 0.97
CA PHE A 146 -7.40 -5.24 1.82
C PHE A 146 -6.60 -4.17 1.08
N LEU A 147 -7.27 -3.10 0.68
CA LEU A 147 -6.64 -1.95 0.01
C LEU A 147 -6.25 -0.89 1.05
N GLU A 148 -4.98 -0.49 1.02
CA GLU A 148 -4.38 0.49 1.93
C GLU A 148 -4.16 1.84 1.22
N SER A 149 -4.48 2.92 1.92
CA SER A 149 -4.01 4.27 1.61
C SER A 149 -3.58 4.96 2.90
N ALA A 150 -2.31 5.34 3.00
CA ALA A 150 -1.75 5.90 4.21
C ALA A 150 -0.99 7.20 3.98
N TYR A 151 -0.74 7.92 5.08
CA TYR A 151 0.20 9.02 5.14
C TYR A 151 1.27 8.70 6.19
N TRP A 152 2.51 8.77 5.77
CA TRP A 152 3.68 8.42 6.58
C TRP A 152 4.56 9.63 6.85
N ASP A 153 5.21 9.68 8.01
CA ASP A 153 6.24 10.69 8.26
C ASP A 153 7.38 10.58 7.23
N PRO A 154 7.64 11.63 6.42
CA PRO A 154 8.63 11.57 5.37
C PRO A 154 10.06 11.31 5.88
N ILE A 155 10.38 11.77 7.09
CA ILE A 155 11.71 11.61 7.68
C ILE A 155 11.96 10.15 8.03
N THR A 156 11.00 9.51 8.65
CA THR A 156 11.05 8.08 9.00
C THR A 156 11.17 7.20 7.76
N ILE A 157 10.38 7.50 6.71
CA ILE A 157 10.47 6.79 5.42
C ILE A 157 11.87 6.95 4.80
N ALA A 158 12.38 8.17 4.75
CA ALA A 158 13.71 8.44 4.20
C ALA A 158 14.83 7.74 4.99
N ALA A 159 14.76 7.76 6.31
CA ALA A 159 15.73 7.09 7.18
C ALA A 159 15.73 5.57 6.96
N THR A 160 14.55 4.95 7.00
CA THR A 160 14.35 3.51 6.77
C THR A 160 14.87 3.08 5.40
N GLY A 161 14.49 3.79 4.35
CA GLY A 161 14.91 3.44 3.00
C GLY A 161 16.42 3.58 2.78
N ARG A 162 17.08 4.55 3.43
CA ARG A 162 18.55 4.66 3.41
C ARG A 162 19.22 3.53 4.17
N ALA A 163 18.74 3.22 5.38
CA ALA A 163 19.30 2.17 6.22
C ALA A 163 19.24 0.79 5.54
N LEU A 164 18.11 0.46 4.92
CA LEU A 164 17.89 -0.81 4.23
C LEU A 164 18.34 -0.80 2.75
N LYS A 165 18.79 0.36 2.24
CA LYS A 165 19.20 0.55 0.83
C LYS A 165 18.11 0.18 -0.16
N ILE A 166 16.84 0.42 0.18
CA ILE A 166 15.70 0.19 -0.69
C ILE A 166 15.35 1.48 -1.43
N ASN A 167 15.24 1.40 -2.74
CA ASN A 167 14.81 2.51 -3.59
C ASN A 167 13.54 2.10 -4.34
N SER A 168 12.37 2.33 -3.72
CA SER A 168 11.07 2.04 -4.32
C SER A 168 10.37 3.32 -4.77
N ASP A 169 9.42 3.18 -5.69
CA ASP A 169 8.61 4.30 -6.16
C ASP A 169 7.68 4.85 -5.08
N ALA A 170 7.23 4.01 -4.17
CA ALA A 170 6.47 4.43 -2.99
C ALA A 170 7.34 5.27 -2.06
N ARG A 171 8.52 4.76 -1.67
CA ARG A 171 9.49 5.52 -0.87
C ARG A 171 9.80 6.87 -1.50
N TYR A 172 10.12 6.90 -2.80
CA TYR A 172 10.48 8.14 -3.51
C TYR A 172 9.43 9.23 -3.31
N ARG A 173 8.16 8.88 -3.26
CA ARG A 173 7.05 9.81 -3.06
C ARG A 173 6.84 10.16 -1.60
N PHE A 174 6.75 9.18 -0.74
CA PHE A 174 6.51 9.40 0.69
C PHE A 174 7.63 10.20 1.36
N GLU A 175 8.90 9.92 1.03
CA GLU A 175 10.04 10.66 1.62
C GLU A 175 10.09 12.14 1.19
N ARG A 176 9.40 12.53 0.12
CA ARG A 176 9.26 13.91 -0.36
C ARG A 176 7.96 14.56 0.05
N GLY A 177 7.05 13.79 0.60
CA GLY A 177 5.71 14.18 0.96
C GLY A 177 4.69 13.93 -0.15
N VAL A 178 3.53 13.44 0.27
CA VAL A 178 2.33 13.27 -0.55
C VAL A 178 1.22 14.12 0.05
N ASP A 179 0.18 14.39 -0.71
CA ASP A 179 -0.96 15.18 -0.21
C ASP A 179 -1.72 14.38 0.86
N PRO A 180 -1.71 14.79 2.15
CA PRO A 180 -2.44 14.09 3.21
C PRO A 180 -3.96 14.15 3.01
N ALA A 181 -4.49 15.23 2.39
CA ALA A 181 -5.92 15.38 2.14
C ALA A 181 -6.42 14.40 1.07
N PHE A 182 -5.53 13.88 0.23
CA PHE A 182 -5.88 12.92 -0.81
C PHE A 182 -5.79 11.45 -0.34
N THR A 183 -5.55 11.20 0.94
CA THR A 183 -5.40 9.82 1.48
C THR A 183 -6.71 9.04 1.36
N LEU A 184 -7.81 9.53 1.92
CA LEU A 184 -9.12 8.88 1.80
C LEU A 184 -9.72 9.01 0.38
N PRO A 185 -9.70 10.18 -0.28
CA PRO A 185 -10.17 10.30 -1.65
C PRO A 185 -9.48 9.34 -2.64
N GLY A 186 -8.17 9.12 -2.48
CA GLY A 186 -7.41 8.16 -3.29
C GLY A 186 -7.88 6.72 -3.07
N LEU A 187 -8.20 6.33 -1.83
CA LEU A 187 -8.77 5.02 -1.53
C LEU A 187 -10.14 4.82 -2.20
N ASP A 188 -11.02 5.84 -2.12
CA ASP A 188 -12.34 5.80 -2.74
C ASP A 188 -12.24 5.65 -4.26
N MET A 189 -11.40 6.44 -4.91
CA MET A 189 -11.16 6.34 -6.34
C MET A 189 -10.62 4.97 -6.76
N ALA A 190 -9.67 4.41 -6.02
CA ALA A 190 -9.11 3.10 -6.31
C ALA A 190 -10.14 1.98 -6.09
N THR A 191 -11.05 2.14 -5.13
CA THR A 191 -12.14 1.20 -4.87
C THR A 191 -13.13 1.13 -6.04
N GLN A 192 -13.29 2.23 -6.78
CA GLN A 192 -14.20 2.30 -7.94
C GLN A 192 -13.61 1.59 -9.18
N MET A 193 -12.31 1.34 -9.22
CA MET A 193 -11.61 0.76 -10.36
C MET A 193 -11.56 -0.77 -10.31
#